data_a7381f63ebc41c7597bab8a2db77d2bc
#
_entry.id   a7381f63ebc41c7597bab8a2db77d2bc
#
_cell.length_a   1.000
_cell.length_b   1.000
_cell.length_c   1.000
_cell.angle_alpha   90.00
_cell.angle_beta   90.00
_cell.angle_gamma   90.00
#
_symmetry.space_group_name_H-M   'P 1'
#
loop_
_entity.id
_entity.type
_entity.pdbx_description
1 polymer ?
#
loop_
_entity_poly.entity_id
_entity_poly.type
_entity_poly.pdbx_seq_one_letter_code
_entity_poly.pdbx_strand_id
1 'polypeptide(L)'
;MADWIFEGNPRHYDLDAAVASSRKQWWGTPRYRDQMSVGDRVWLQVVGPKDPGIYYVATIVSRTYEHPVDASEPAHFRWRTDIRFEYRIQPPLLRSELVEDIKLGSFRPFRGFQGSNVPVPPDVAAELAARADPRLEPLQP
;
A
#
# COMPACT_ATOMS: atom_id res chain seq x y z
N MET A 1 6.59 7.72 13.17
CA MET A 1 5.89 6.81 12.23
C MET A 1 6.00 7.39 10.82
N ALA A 2 6.47 6.60 9.89
CA ALA A 2 6.50 6.98 8.48
C ALA A 2 5.31 6.38 7.74
N ASP A 3 5.04 6.92 6.55
CA ASP A 3 3.99 6.43 5.67
C ASP A 3 4.58 5.92 4.37
N TRP A 4 4.00 4.85 3.85
CA TRP A 4 4.45 4.15 2.64
C TRP A 4 3.28 3.86 1.71
N ILE A 5 3.56 3.84 0.40
CA ILE A 5 2.65 3.24 -0.58
C ILE A 5 3.17 1.85 -0.91
N PHE A 6 2.31 0.85 -0.81
CA PHE A 6 2.56 -0.49 -1.35
C PHE A 6 1.56 -0.72 -2.48
N GLU A 7 2.04 -1.25 -3.59
CA GLU A 7 1.21 -1.44 -4.78
C GLU A 7 0.69 -2.87 -4.90
N GLY A 8 -0.59 -3.00 -5.24
CA GLY A 8 -1.22 -4.25 -5.60
C GLY A 8 -1.78 -4.21 -7.02
N ASN A 9 -1.47 -5.22 -7.82
CA ASN A 9 -2.01 -5.33 -9.17
C ASN A 9 -3.06 -6.44 -9.20
N PRO A 10 -4.36 -6.10 -9.44
CA PRO A 10 -5.44 -7.09 -9.43
C PRO A 10 -5.32 -8.16 -10.50
N ARG A 11 -4.49 -7.95 -11.52
CA ARG A 11 -4.20 -8.99 -12.53
C ARG A 11 -3.45 -10.18 -11.93
N HIS A 12 -2.70 -9.96 -10.86
CA HIS A 12 -1.83 -10.96 -10.26
C HIS A 12 -2.23 -11.33 -8.84
N TYR A 13 -3.16 -10.58 -8.24
CA TYR A 13 -3.45 -10.73 -6.82
C TYR A 13 -4.84 -10.17 -6.50
N ASP A 14 -5.74 -11.04 -6.03
CA ASP A 14 -7.06 -10.62 -5.57
C ASP A 14 -6.93 -10.09 -4.14
N LEU A 15 -6.77 -8.79 -4.02
CA LEU A 15 -6.53 -8.12 -2.74
C LEU A 15 -7.72 -8.29 -1.77
N ASP A 16 -8.94 -8.14 -2.27
CA ASP A 16 -10.13 -8.26 -1.40
C ASP A 16 -10.27 -9.66 -0.84
N ALA A 17 -10.04 -10.69 -1.65
CA ALA A 17 -10.09 -12.08 -1.20
C ALA A 17 -8.96 -12.36 -0.19
N ALA A 18 -7.76 -11.83 -0.44
CA ALA A 18 -6.63 -12.01 0.47
C ALA A 18 -6.89 -11.36 1.83
N VAL A 19 -7.40 -10.13 1.85
CA VAL A 19 -7.73 -9.42 3.09
C VAL A 19 -8.85 -10.14 3.85
N ALA A 20 -9.83 -10.68 3.15
CA ALA A 20 -10.91 -11.45 3.77
C ALA A 20 -10.38 -12.74 4.43
N SER A 21 -9.37 -13.37 3.84
CA SER A 21 -8.82 -14.63 4.36
C SER A 21 -7.85 -14.43 5.52
N SER A 22 -7.06 -13.36 5.52
CA SER A 22 -6.10 -13.08 6.58
C SER A 22 -5.75 -11.60 6.64
N ARG A 23 -5.71 -11.04 7.86
CA ARG A 23 -5.29 -9.65 8.08
C ARG A 23 -3.80 -9.47 7.94
N LYS A 24 -3.01 -10.49 8.23
CA LYS A 24 -1.55 -10.44 8.11
C LYS A 24 -1.14 -11.04 6.77
N GLN A 25 -0.40 -10.25 5.99
CA GLN A 25 0.09 -10.64 4.67
C GLN A 25 1.56 -10.21 4.54
N TRP A 26 2.33 -10.89 3.70
CA TRP A 26 3.63 -10.38 3.29
C TRP A 26 3.49 -9.60 1.99
N TRP A 27 4.41 -8.66 1.79
CA TRP A 27 4.48 -7.85 0.57
C TRP A 27 5.90 -7.80 0.06
N GLY A 28 6.08 -7.85 -1.25
CA GLY A 28 7.39 -7.69 -1.87
C GLY A 28 7.85 -6.24 -1.75
N THR A 29 8.99 -6.03 -1.08
CA THR A 29 9.50 -4.69 -0.77
C THR A 29 10.99 -4.60 -1.08
N PRO A 30 11.36 -4.57 -2.38
CA PRO A 30 12.77 -4.56 -2.77
C PRO A 30 13.47 -3.23 -2.52
N ARG A 31 12.71 -2.13 -2.32
CA ARG A 31 13.25 -0.78 -2.14
C ARG A 31 13.12 -0.33 -0.69
N TYR A 32 14.01 0.58 -0.27
CA TYR A 32 13.95 1.24 1.05
C TYR A 32 13.92 0.28 2.22
N ARG A 33 14.58 -0.88 2.07
CA ARG A 33 14.50 -1.99 3.03
C ARG A 33 14.92 -1.60 4.45
N ASP A 34 15.94 -0.76 4.57
CA ASP A 34 16.47 -0.34 5.87
C ASP A 34 15.75 0.86 6.47
N GLN A 35 14.79 1.44 5.73
CA GLN A 35 14.10 2.65 6.15
C GLN A 35 12.70 2.37 6.68
N MET A 36 12.13 1.20 6.37
CA MET A 36 10.83 0.80 6.87
C MET A 36 10.95 0.24 8.28
N SER A 37 10.02 0.65 9.15
CA SER A 37 10.02 0.26 10.57
C SER A 37 8.68 -0.31 11.00
N VAL A 38 8.72 -1.22 11.97
CA VAL A 38 7.49 -1.72 12.59
C VAL A 38 6.70 -0.55 13.18
N GLY A 39 5.40 -0.52 12.90
CA GLY A 39 4.52 0.57 13.29
C GLY A 39 4.28 1.62 12.21
N ASP A 40 5.03 1.59 11.13
CA ASP A 40 4.80 2.49 10.00
C ASP A 40 3.47 2.18 9.32
N ARG A 41 2.83 3.21 8.79
CA ARG A 41 1.54 3.07 8.11
C ARG A 41 1.75 2.82 6.61
N VAL A 42 0.94 1.92 6.08
CA VAL A 42 0.96 1.54 4.65
C VAL A 42 -0.38 1.87 4.02
N TRP A 43 -0.33 2.53 2.88
CA TRP A 43 -1.48 2.78 2.03
C TRP A 43 -1.40 1.84 0.83
N LEU A 44 -2.40 0.98 0.69
CA LEU A 44 -2.44 0.01 -0.41
C LEU A 44 -3.02 0.66 -1.64
N GLN A 45 -2.17 0.86 -2.64
CA GLN A 45 -2.56 1.42 -3.93
C GLN A 45 -2.82 0.30 -4.93
N VAL A 46 -4.06 0.23 -5.39
CA VAL A 46 -4.43 -0.65 -6.49
C VAL A 46 -4.09 0.05 -7.80
N VAL A 47 -3.32 -0.63 -8.64
CA VAL A 47 -2.92 -0.12 -9.96
C VAL A 47 -3.65 -0.89 -11.06
N GLY A 48 -3.59 -0.38 -12.28
CA GLY A 48 -4.24 -1.01 -13.42
C GLY A 48 -5.34 -0.13 -14.02
N PRO A 49 -5.99 -0.60 -15.09
CA PRO A 49 -6.95 0.22 -15.85
C PRO A 49 -8.31 0.37 -15.17
N LYS A 50 -8.65 -0.54 -14.25
CA LYS A 50 -9.98 -0.53 -13.61
C LYS A 50 -9.88 0.04 -12.19
N ASP A 51 -10.45 1.23 -12.00
CA ASP A 51 -10.61 1.89 -10.71
C ASP A 51 -9.34 1.95 -9.86
N PRO A 52 -8.20 2.45 -10.41
CA PRO A 52 -6.98 2.59 -9.61
C PRO A 52 -7.17 3.60 -8.49
N GLY A 53 -6.55 3.34 -7.35
CA GLY A 53 -6.68 4.22 -6.18
C GLY A 53 -6.17 3.57 -4.90
N ILE A 54 -6.50 4.18 -3.77
CA ILE A 54 -6.11 3.69 -2.44
C ILE A 54 -7.30 2.97 -1.81
N TYR A 55 -7.10 1.70 -1.47
CA TYR A 55 -8.19 0.82 -1.03
C TYR A 55 -8.12 0.39 0.42
N TYR A 56 -6.90 0.27 0.99
CA TYR A 56 -6.71 -0.24 2.34
C TYR A 56 -5.62 0.53 3.07
N VAL A 57 -5.72 0.52 4.39
CA VAL A 57 -4.67 1.00 5.28
C VAL A 57 -4.17 -0.18 6.10
N ALA A 58 -2.85 -0.31 6.18
CA ALA A 58 -2.20 -1.38 6.92
C ALA A 58 -1.09 -0.81 7.81
N THR A 59 -0.57 -1.65 8.69
CA THR A 59 0.55 -1.34 9.56
C THR A 59 1.68 -2.32 9.28
N ILE A 60 2.92 -1.85 9.21
CA ILE A 60 4.10 -2.71 9.11
C ILE A 60 4.28 -3.43 10.46
N VAL A 61 4.37 -4.75 10.43
CA VAL A 61 4.47 -5.58 11.63
C VAL A 61 5.77 -6.39 11.68
N SER A 62 6.63 -6.29 10.68
CA SER A 62 7.96 -6.90 10.70
C SER A 62 8.99 -5.98 10.08
N ARG A 63 10.27 -6.22 10.37
CA ARG A 63 11.35 -5.67 9.55
C ARG A 63 11.31 -6.34 8.18
N THR A 64 11.87 -5.69 7.17
CA THR A 64 12.09 -6.34 5.88
C THR A 64 13.06 -7.50 6.06
N TYR A 65 12.72 -8.64 5.50
CA TYR A 65 13.53 -9.86 5.60
C TYR A 65 13.73 -10.49 4.22
N GLU A 66 14.78 -11.27 4.11
CA GLU A 66 15.05 -12.03 2.90
C GLU A 66 14.32 -13.36 2.97
N HIS A 67 13.62 -13.69 1.87
CA HIS A 67 12.99 -14.98 1.68
C HIS A 67 13.48 -15.55 0.36
N PRO A 68 14.21 -16.68 0.35
CA PRO A 68 14.72 -17.24 -0.89
C PRO A 68 13.59 -17.53 -1.87
N VAL A 69 13.79 -17.14 -3.12
CA VAL A 69 12.85 -17.41 -4.21
C VAL A 69 13.51 -18.31 -5.23
N ASP A 70 12.74 -19.17 -5.87
CA ASP A 70 13.25 -20.00 -6.96
C ASP A 70 13.17 -19.25 -8.30
N ALA A 71 13.63 -19.90 -9.38
CA ALA A 71 13.68 -19.27 -10.70
C ALA A 71 12.31 -18.97 -11.28
N SER A 72 11.24 -19.56 -10.76
CA SER A 72 9.87 -19.33 -11.24
C SER A 72 9.20 -18.13 -10.59
N GLU A 73 9.76 -17.62 -9.50
CA GLU A 73 9.19 -16.50 -8.75
C GLU A 73 9.83 -15.17 -9.16
N PRO A 74 9.07 -14.06 -9.13
CA PRO A 74 9.66 -12.74 -9.36
C PRO A 74 10.78 -12.42 -8.38
N ALA A 75 11.90 -11.89 -8.88
CA ALA A 75 13.08 -11.61 -8.07
C ALA A 75 12.79 -10.62 -6.94
N HIS A 76 11.86 -9.68 -7.14
CA HIS A 76 11.52 -8.70 -6.12
C HIS A 76 10.79 -9.31 -4.91
N PHE A 77 10.27 -10.52 -5.00
CA PHE A 77 9.65 -11.24 -3.88
C PHE A 77 10.69 -11.81 -2.90
N ARG A 78 11.98 -11.72 -3.23
CA ARG A 78 13.05 -12.11 -2.33
C ARG A 78 13.06 -11.27 -1.04
N TRP A 79 12.68 -9.99 -1.15
CA TRP A 79 12.62 -9.07 -0.02
C TRP A 79 11.18 -8.86 0.36
N ARG A 80 10.84 -9.16 1.61
CA ARG A 80 9.46 -9.16 2.10
C ARG A 80 9.32 -8.37 3.37
N THR A 81 8.18 -7.72 3.53
CA THR A 81 7.77 -7.04 4.76
C THR A 81 6.38 -7.51 5.11
N ASP A 82 6.18 -7.92 6.35
CA ASP A 82 4.84 -8.32 6.81
C ASP A 82 4.05 -7.09 7.21
N ILE A 83 2.81 -7.06 6.78
CA ILE A 83 1.87 -5.99 7.10
C ILE A 83 0.59 -6.60 7.69
N ARG A 84 -0.11 -5.80 8.50
CA ARG A 84 -1.43 -6.15 9.01
C ARG A 84 -2.42 -5.14 8.47
N PHE A 85 -3.45 -5.61 7.76
CA PHE A 85 -4.53 -4.76 7.28
C PHE A 85 -5.40 -4.31 8.44
N GLU A 86 -5.60 -3.00 8.58
CA GLU A 86 -6.35 -2.39 9.69
C GLU A 86 -7.69 -1.84 9.24
N TYR A 87 -7.75 -1.19 8.08
CA TYR A 87 -8.94 -0.51 7.57
C TYR A 87 -9.14 -0.74 6.09
N ARG A 88 -10.40 -0.83 5.69
CA ARG A 88 -10.82 -0.62 4.32
C ARG A 88 -11.18 0.85 4.15
N ILE A 89 -10.88 1.41 2.99
CA ILE A 89 -11.35 2.75 2.60
C ILE A 89 -12.59 2.54 1.72
N GLN A 90 -13.76 2.98 2.20
CA GLN A 90 -15.04 2.76 1.53
C GLN A 90 -15.83 4.06 1.42
N PRO A 91 -16.10 4.57 0.21
CA PRO A 91 -15.54 4.10 -1.07
C PRO A 91 -14.04 4.39 -1.17
N PRO A 92 -13.30 3.66 -2.02
CA PRO A 92 -11.86 3.89 -2.16
C PRO A 92 -11.56 5.30 -2.66
N LEU A 93 -10.34 5.77 -2.34
CA LEU A 93 -9.84 7.04 -2.87
C LEU A 93 -9.30 6.80 -4.28
N LEU A 94 -10.12 7.06 -5.29
CA LEU A 94 -9.74 6.79 -6.67
C LEU A 94 -8.70 7.78 -7.19
N ARG A 95 -7.87 7.33 -8.14
CA ARG A 95 -6.85 8.17 -8.77
C ARG A 95 -7.43 9.49 -9.27
N SER A 96 -8.59 9.45 -9.89
CA SER A 96 -9.25 10.64 -10.43
C SER A 96 -9.43 11.73 -9.38
N GLU A 97 -9.83 11.38 -8.17
CA GLU A 97 -9.98 12.38 -7.11
C GLU A 97 -8.66 12.74 -6.43
N LEU A 98 -7.71 11.78 -6.34
CA LEU A 98 -6.40 12.07 -5.77
C LEU A 98 -5.64 13.10 -6.59
N VAL A 99 -5.66 12.99 -7.92
CA VAL A 99 -4.93 13.91 -8.80
C VAL A 99 -5.56 15.28 -8.92
N GLU A 100 -6.84 15.44 -8.56
CA GLU A 100 -7.52 16.74 -8.52
C GLU A 100 -7.08 17.58 -7.32
N ASP A 101 -6.63 16.95 -6.25
CA ASP A 101 -6.09 17.65 -5.09
C ASP A 101 -4.70 18.19 -5.43
N ILE A 102 -4.45 19.46 -5.14
CA ILE A 102 -3.18 20.10 -5.49
C ILE A 102 -2.00 19.40 -4.84
N LYS A 103 -2.12 19.07 -3.56
CA LYS A 103 -1.04 18.42 -2.81
C LYS A 103 -0.88 16.96 -3.20
N LEU A 104 -1.96 16.19 -3.20
CA LEU A 104 -1.93 14.76 -3.55
C LEU A 104 -1.57 14.57 -5.02
N GLY A 105 -2.08 15.41 -5.90
CA GLY A 105 -1.77 15.34 -7.32
C GLY A 105 -0.32 15.64 -7.66
N SER A 106 0.43 16.29 -6.77
CA SER A 106 1.86 16.50 -6.94
C SER A 106 2.69 15.25 -6.64
N PHE A 107 2.11 14.28 -5.93
CA PHE A 107 2.80 13.03 -5.58
C PHE A 107 2.72 12.05 -6.75
N ARG A 108 3.84 11.89 -7.43
CA ARG A 108 3.93 11.15 -8.69
C ARG A 108 3.32 9.74 -8.66
N PRO A 109 3.48 8.93 -7.60
CA PRO A 109 2.89 7.59 -7.55
C PRO A 109 1.38 7.56 -7.75
N PHE A 110 0.65 8.62 -7.37
CA PHE A 110 -0.79 8.68 -7.59
C PHE A 110 -1.17 8.91 -9.04
N ARG A 111 -0.21 9.30 -9.89
CA ARG A 111 -0.44 9.54 -11.32
C ARG A 111 -0.14 8.33 -12.21
N GLY A 112 0.02 7.15 -11.60
CA GLY A 112 0.25 5.93 -12.34
C GLY A 112 1.69 5.42 -12.30
N PHE A 113 2.51 5.94 -11.39
CA PHE A 113 3.84 5.40 -11.15
C PHE A 113 3.75 3.92 -10.78
N GLN A 114 4.62 3.11 -11.37
CA GLN A 114 4.70 1.69 -11.03
C GLN A 114 5.99 1.43 -10.26
N GLY A 115 5.83 1.11 -9.00
CA GLY A 115 6.89 0.69 -8.11
C GLY A 115 6.27 -0.23 -7.07
N SER A 116 7.08 -1.03 -6.40
CA SER A 116 6.57 -1.97 -5.40
C SER A 116 6.23 -1.30 -4.09
N ASN A 117 7.09 -0.39 -3.65
CA ASN A 117 6.95 0.32 -2.39
C ASN A 117 7.70 1.66 -2.48
N VAL A 118 7.07 2.73 -2.00
CA VAL A 118 7.67 4.07 -2.01
C VAL A 118 7.30 4.82 -0.74
N PRO A 119 8.17 5.71 -0.24
CA PRO A 119 7.84 6.55 0.91
C PRO A 119 6.86 7.66 0.51
N VAL A 120 6.04 8.09 1.47
CA VAL A 120 5.10 9.19 1.30
C VAL A 120 5.63 10.37 2.09
N PRO A 121 5.83 11.56 1.48
CA PRO A 121 6.23 12.75 2.21
C PRO A 121 5.22 13.07 3.32
N PRO A 122 5.67 13.62 4.47
CA PRO A 122 4.77 13.87 5.61
C PRO A 122 3.56 14.76 5.29
N ASP A 123 3.72 15.78 4.45
CA ASP A 123 2.63 16.67 4.07
C ASP A 123 1.60 15.98 3.18
N VAL A 124 2.06 15.11 2.27
CA VAL A 124 1.17 14.28 1.43
C VAL A 124 0.45 13.25 2.31
N ALA A 125 1.16 12.63 3.24
CA ALA A 125 0.57 11.66 4.16
C ALA A 125 -0.53 12.30 5.02
N ALA A 126 -0.32 13.51 5.52
CA ALA A 126 -1.31 14.22 6.32
C ALA A 126 -2.58 14.52 5.50
N GLU A 127 -2.44 14.96 4.26
CA GLU A 127 -3.58 15.23 3.39
C GLU A 127 -4.32 13.94 3.03
N LEU A 128 -3.58 12.88 2.73
CA LEU A 128 -4.15 11.58 2.43
C LEU A 128 -4.95 11.04 3.62
N ALA A 129 -4.39 11.15 4.82
CA ALA A 129 -5.06 10.74 6.06
C ALA A 129 -6.35 11.53 6.29
N ALA A 130 -6.32 12.84 6.07
CA ALA A 130 -7.50 13.68 6.24
C ALA A 130 -8.64 13.28 5.27
N ARG A 131 -8.30 12.95 4.03
CA ARG A 131 -9.28 12.51 3.04
C ARG A 131 -9.81 11.11 3.32
N ALA A 132 -8.96 10.23 3.80
CA ALA A 132 -9.35 8.85 4.09
C ALA A 132 -10.20 8.72 5.35
N ASP A 133 -9.98 9.59 6.35
CA ASP A 133 -10.56 9.45 7.69
C ASP A 133 -12.08 9.19 7.68
N PRO A 134 -12.91 9.96 6.98
CA PRO A 134 -14.35 9.72 6.98
C PRO A 134 -14.78 8.43 6.26
N ARG A 135 -13.86 7.75 5.57
CA ARG A 135 -14.13 6.54 4.79
C ARG A 135 -13.52 5.29 5.41
N LEU A 136 -12.89 5.41 6.58
CA LEU A 136 -12.22 4.27 7.19
C LEU A 136 -13.24 3.33 7.83
N GLU A 137 -13.22 2.07 7.40
CA GLU A 137 -13.98 0.99 8.01
C GLU A 137 -13.01 0.03 8.69
N PRO A 138 -13.05 -0.13 10.03
CA PRO A 138 -12.20 -1.09 10.71
C PRO A 138 -12.47 -2.51 10.20
N LEU A 139 -11.40 -3.24 9.92
CA LEU A 139 -11.50 -4.64 9.56
C LEU A 139 -11.61 -5.49 10.81
N GLN A 140 -12.49 -6.50 10.76
CA GLN A 140 -12.64 -7.44 11.87
C GLN A 140 -11.37 -8.30 12.00
N PRO A 141 -10.97 -8.63 13.24
CA PRO A 141 -9.80 -9.48 13.48
C PRO A 141 -9.94 -10.88 12.88
#